data_8aa32971328749acc720221919176023
#
_entry.id   8aa32971328749acc720221919176023
#
_cell.length_a   1.000
_cell.length_b   1.000
_cell.length_c   1.000
_cell.angle_alpha   90.00
_cell.angle_beta   90.00
_cell.angle_gamma   90.00
#
_symmetry.space_group_name_H-M   'P 1'
#
loop_
_entity.id
_entity.type
_entity.pdbx_description
1 polymer ?
#
loop_
_entity_poly.entity_id
_entity_poly.type
_entity_poly.pdbx_seq_one_letter_code
_entity_poly.pdbx_strand_id
1 'polypeptide(L)'
;MRLTLAVALLVAACAPAADEKDAARLPEGPGKEIAGRICLECHDSGNFRKARLTSEEWADSVADMVERGAKGTPSEIEAVVQYLARNFGEDAPVRINTAPFAEVRAVLGFTIAEVRALLDYREKHGALRSFEELLKVPGIDAAKAEAQKSRIVF
;
A
#
# COMPACT_ATOMS: atom_id res chain seq x y z
N MET A 1 51.19 -33.54 -9.91
CA MET A 1 50.46 -32.35 -10.37
C MET A 1 49.05 -32.49 -9.87
N ARG A 2 48.71 -31.87 -8.74
CA ARG A 2 47.37 -31.99 -8.12
C ARG A 2 46.53 -30.79 -8.50
N LEU A 3 45.48 -30.99 -9.29
CA LEU A 3 44.54 -29.97 -9.74
C LEU A 3 43.48 -29.79 -8.65
N THR A 4 43.49 -28.69 -7.92
CA THR A 4 42.44 -28.31 -6.97
C THR A 4 41.34 -27.56 -7.71
N LEU A 5 40.17 -28.20 -7.85
CA LEU A 5 38.98 -27.58 -8.37
C LEU A 5 38.40 -26.68 -7.26
N ALA A 6 38.43 -25.38 -7.46
CA ALA A 6 37.71 -24.43 -6.62
C ALA A 6 36.26 -24.36 -7.08
N VAL A 7 35.33 -24.88 -6.29
CA VAL A 7 33.88 -24.71 -6.51
C VAL A 7 33.50 -23.36 -5.93
N ALA A 8 33.23 -22.40 -6.82
CA ALA A 8 32.65 -21.12 -6.42
C ALA A 8 31.15 -21.31 -6.15
N LEU A 9 30.74 -21.24 -4.88
CA LEU A 9 29.33 -21.18 -4.49
C LEU A 9 28.80 -19.80 -4.90
N LEU A 10 27.99 -19.73 -5.97
CA LEU A 10 27.15 -18.57 -6.25
C LEU A 10 26.00 -18.58 -5.26
N VAL A 11 26.08 -17.76 -4.22
CA VAL A 11 24.92 -17.42 -3.39
C VAL A 11 24.05 -16.50 -4.22
N ALA A 12 22.98 -17.04 -4.81
CA ALA A 12 21.93 -16.21 -5.42
C ALA A 12 21.26 -15.40 -4.30
N ALA A 13 21.54 -14.11 -4.24
CA ALA A 13 20.80 -13.18 -3.40
C ALA A 13 19.35 -13.14 -3.93
N CYS A 14 18.44 -13.78 -3.20
CA CYS A 14 17.00 -13.68 -3.42
C CYS A 14 16.61 -12.21 -3.17
N ALA A 15 16.20 -11.50 -4.21
CA ALA A 15 15.88 -10.08 -4.13
C ALA A 15 14.52 -9.88 -3.45
N PRO A 16 14.44 -9.14 -2.34
CA PRO A 16 13.18 -8.66 -1.77
C PRO A 16 12.77 -7.35 -2.44
N ALA A 17 12.54 -7.35 -3.74
CA ALA A 17 12.34 -6.08 -4.46
C ALA A 17 10.87 -5.60 -4.52
N ALA A 18 9.89 -6.46 -4.23
CA ALA A 18 8.48 -6.11 -4.24
C ALA A 18 8.05 -5.52 -2.88
N ASP A 19 8.45 -6.12 -1.80
CA ASP A 19 8.03 -5.78 -0.44
C ASP A 19 8.59 -4.42 0.03
N GLU A 20 9.84 -4.10 -0.32
CA GLU A 20 10.47 -2.83 0.06
C GLU A 20 9.82 -1.63 -0.63
N LYS A 21 9.46 -1.75 -1.92
CA LYS A 21 8.75 -0.69 -2.65
C LYS A 21 7.34 -0.47 -2.12
N ASP A 22 6.67 -1.52 -1.70
CA ASP A 22 5.33 -1.43 -1.14
C ASP A 22 5.36 -0.84 0.27
N ALA A 23 6.29 -1.25 1.11
CA ALA A 23 6.53 -0.66 2.43
C ALA A 23 6.84 0.84 2.35
N ALA A 24 7.65 1.26 1.38
CA ALA A 24 7.96 2.68 1.15
C ALA A 24 6.73 3.52 0.77
N ARG A 25 5.68 2.91 0.23
CA ARG A 25 4.43 3.58 -0.14
C ARG A 25 3.41 3.67 0.99
N LEU A 26 3.67 3.02 2.11
CA LEU A 26 2.81 3.14 3.28
C LEU A 26 2.86 4.56 3.83
N PRO A 27 1.73 5.11 4.33
CA PRO A 27 1.69 6.42 4.95
C PRO A 27 2.71 6.57 6.08
N GLU A 28 3.38 7.70 6.14
CA GLU A 28 4.30 8.00 7.24
C GLU A 28 3.57 8.13 8.57
N GLY A 29 4.23 7.70 9.64
CA GLY A 29 3.73 7.86 11.00
C GLY A 29 4.02 6.67 11.92
N PRO A 30 3.66 6.81 13.22
CA PRO A 30 3.85 5.75 14.21
C PRO A 30 3.19 4.44 13.76
N GLY A 31 3.95 3.35 13.81
CA GLY A 31 3.50 2.01 13.42
C GLY A 31 3.77 1.62 11.96
N LYS A 32 4.22 2.54 11.08
CA LYS A 32 4.51 2.25 9.67
C LYS A 32 5.46 1.06 9.49
N GLU A 33 6.62 1.12 10.15
CA GLU A 33 7.65 0.07 10.02
C GLU A 33 7.16 -1.27 10.54
N ILE A 34 6.42 -1.25 11.66
CA ILE A 34 5.86 -2.46 12.27
C ILE A 34 4.80 -3.06 11.34
N ALA A 35 3.89 -2.24 10.82
CA ALA A 35 2.87 -2.68 9.86
C ALA A 35 3.53 -3.20 8.57
N GLY A 36 4.54 -2.52 8.04
CA GLY A 36 5.30 -2.98 6.89
C GLY A 36 5.91 -4.36 7.12
N ARG A 37 6.60 -4.56 8.24
CA ARG A 37 7.25 -5.83 8.58
C ARG A 37 6.25 -6.96 8.80
N ILE A 38 5.16 -6.72 9.54
CA ILE A 38 4.21 -7.78 9.91
C ILE A 38 3.24 -8.09 8.77
N CYS A 39 2.67 -7.07 8.12
CA CYS A 39 1.61 -7.29 7.15
C CYS A 39 2.15 -7.70 5.77
N LEU A 40 3.29 -7.13 5.33
CA LEU A 40 3.82 -7.38 4.00
C LEU A 40 4.65 -8.66 3.89
N GLU A 41 4.78 -9.42 4.98
CA GLU A 41 5.42 -10.74 4.94
C GLU A 41 4.62 -11.76 4.09
N CYS A 42 3.29 -11.62 4.04
CA CYS A 42 2.40 -12.60 3.40
C CYS A 42 1.65 -12.07 2.18
N HIS A 43 1.45 -10.75 2.05
CA HIS A 43 0.67 -10.14 0.97
C HIS A 43 1.05 -8.67 0.76
N ASP A 44 0.64 -8.09 -0.38
CA ASP A 44 0.85 -6.67 -0.65
C ASP A 44 -0.09 -5.76 0.16
N SER A 45 0.25 -4.47 0.23
CA SER A 45 -0.53 -3.47 0.97
C SER A 45 -1.92 -3.22 0.39
N GLY A 46 -2.14 -3.55 -0.88
CA GLY A 46 -3.45 -3.42 -1.52
C GLY A 46 -4.54 -4.25 -0.84
N ASN A 47 -4.16 -5.32 -0.13
CA ASN A 47 -5.11 -6.15 0.60
C ASN A 47 -5.81 -5.40 1.74
N PHE A 48 -5.08 -4.60 2.51
CA PHE A 48 -5.65 -3.83 3.63
C PHE A 48 -5.94 -2.37 3.26
N ARG A 49 -5.17 -1.74 2.37
CA ARG A 49 -5.38 -0.33 1.98
C ARG A 49 -6.70 -0.05 1.26
N LYS A 50 -7.31 -1.06 0.65
CA LYS A 50 -8.64 -0.96 0.04
C LYS A 50 -9.79 -0.96 1.06
N ALA A 51 -9.55 -1.48 2.26
CA ALA A 51 -10.52 -1.50 3.34
C ALA A 51 -10.66 -0.10 3.97
N ARG A 52 -11.85 0.18 4.49
CA ARG A 52 -12.15 1.37 5.28
C ARG A 52 -12.98 0.90 6.47
N LEU A 53 -12.29 0.61 7.57
CA LEU A 53 -12.83 -0.05 8.74
C LEU A 53 -12.77 0.86 9.96
N THR A 54 -13.66 0.67 10.91
CA THR A 54 -13.57 1.25 12.25
C THR A 54 -12.34 0.74 13.00
N SER A 55 -11.99 1.35 14.11
CA SER A 55 -10.88 0.87 14.95
C SER A 55 -11.12 -0.53 15.51
N GLU A 56 -12.38 -0.86 15.84
CA GLU A 56 -12.78 -2.18 16.36
C GLU A 56 -12.64 -3.24 15.26
N GLU A 57 -13.18 -2.98 14.07
CA GLU A 57 -13.05 -3.88 12.91
C GLU A 57 -11.60 -4.08 12.49
N TRP A 58 -10.74 -3.05 12.64
CA TRP A 58 -9.30 -3.22 12.42
C TRP A 58 -8.67 -4.13 13.47
N ALA A 59 -9.08 -4.03 14.75
CA ALA A 59 -8.60 -4.91 15.80
C ALA A 59 -8.97 -6.37 15.50
N ASP A 60 -10.22 -6.63 15.11
CA ASP A 60 -10.69 -7.96 14.72
C ASP A 60 -9.95 -8.50 13.51
N SER A 61 -9.78 -7.67 12.47
CA SER A 61 -9.04 -8.05 11.26
C SER A 61 -7.58 -8.41 11.54
N VAL A 62 -6.92 -7.66 12.42
CA VAL A 62 -5.53 -7.94 12.82
C VAL A 62 -5.45 -9.20 13.68
N ALA A 63 -6.42 -9.43 14.59
CA ALA A 63 -6.51 -10.66 15.37
C ALA A 63 -6.63 -11.90 14.47
N ASP A 64 -7.48 -11.85 13.45
CA ASP A 64 -7.58 -12.90 12.42
C ASP A 64 -6.24 -13.18 11.72
N MET A 65 -5.45 -12.13 11.43
CA MET A 65 -4.14 -12.32 10.81
C MET A 65 -3.15 -12.97 11.77
N VAL A 66 -3.20 -12.63 13.07
CA VAL A 66 -2.38 -13.30 14.11
C VAL A 66 -2.74 -14.78 14.18
N GLU A 67 -4.01 -15.14 14.19
CA GLU A 67 -4.45 -16.55 14.14
C GLU A 67 -3.96 -17.28 12.90
N ARG A 68 -3.80 -16.59 11.77
CA ARG A 68 -3.25 -17.13 10.51
C ARG A 68 -1.72 -17.15 10.46
N GLY A 69 -1.05 -16.68 11.53
CA GLY A 69 0.39 -16.81 11.69
C GLY A 69 1.19 -15.50 11.60
N ALA A 70 0.55 -14.34 11.49
CA ALA A 70 1.25 -13.05 11.60
C ALA A 70 1.90 -12.92 12.99
N LYS A 71 3.17 -12.51 13.02
CA LYS A 71 3.98 -12.54 14.25
C LYS A 71 4.35 -11.13 14.71
N GLY A 72 4.02 -10.83 15.97
CA GLY A 72 4.39 -9.60 16.66
C GLY A 72 4.20 -9.75 18.15
N THR A 73 4.86 -8.92 18.95
CA THR A 73 4.55 -8.78 20.36
C THR A 73 3.17 -8.13 20.52
N PRO A 74 2.50 -8.28 21.68
CA PRO A 74 1.21 -7.61 21.92
C PRO A 74 1.24 -6.10 21.65
N SER A 75 2.33 -5.42 22.02
CA SER A 75 2.50 -3.98 21.78
C SER A 75 2.70 -3.64 20.31
N GLU A 76 3.34 -4.50 19.52
CA GLU A 76 3.47 -4.32 18.07
C GLU A 76 2.14 -4.54 17.37
N ILE A 77 1.37 -5.55 17.76
CA ILE A 77 0.02 -5.79 17.22
C ILE A 77 -0.88 -4.60 17.52
N GLU A 78 -0.89 -4.07 18.72
CA GLU A 78 -1.63 -2.86 19.06
C GLU A 78 -1.21 -1.65 18.19
N ALA A 79 0.11 -1.46 18.03
CA ALA A 79 0.64 -0.40 17.17
C ALA A 79 0.19 -0.54 15.69
N VAL A 80 0.07 -1.78 15.18
CA VAL A 80 -0.48 -2.05 13.84
C VAL A 80 -1.95 -1.66 13.77
N VAL A 81 -2.77 -2.06 14.74
CA VAL A 81 -4.20 -1.69 14.79
C VAL A 81 -4.37 -0.17 14.75
N GLN A 82 -3.65 0.55 15.62
CA GLN A 82 -3.70 2.01 15.66
C GLN A 82 -3.21 2.67 14.36
N TYR A 83 -2.19 2.10 13.74
CA TYR A 83 -1.69 2.57 12.44
C TYR A 83 -2.73 2.40 11.34
N LEU A 84 -3.36 1.22 11.25
CA LEU A 84 -4.39 0.93 10.25
C LEU A 84 -5.63 1.78 10.46
N ALA A 85 -6.14 1.89 11.66
CA ALA A 85 -7.30 2.73 12.00
C ALA A 85 -7.07 4.21 11.64
N ARG A 86 -5.87 4.73 11.90
CA ARG A 86 -5.52 6.12 11.56
C ARG A 86 -5.39 6.38 10.08
N ASN A 87 -4.79 5.46 9.33
CA ASN A 87 -4.44 5.68 7.93
C ASN A 87 -5.46 5.12 6.93
N PHE A 88 -6.25 4.14 7.36
CA PHE A 88 -7.22 3.40 6.53
C PHE A 88 -8.56 3.24 7.25
N GLY A 89 -8.88 4.15 8.18
CA GLY A 89 -10.20 4.24 8.81
C GLY A 89 -11.28 4.62 7.79
N GLU A 90 -12.55 4.60 8.21
CA GLU A 90 -13.71 4.85 7.35
C GLU A 90 -13.60 6.16 6.56
N ASP A 91 -13.12 7.23 7.22
CA ASP A 91 -12.99 8.57 6.62
C ASP A 91 -11.57 8.88 6.12
N ALA A 92 -10.65 7.92 6.19
CA ALA A 92 -9.27 8.16 5.80
C ALA A 92 -9.17 8.49 4.30
N PRO A 93 -8.42 9.56 3.94
CA PRO A 93 -8.27 9.96 2.55
C PRO A 93 -7.36 8.99 1.79
N VAL A 94 -7.53 8.99 0.46
CA VAL A 94 -6.66 8.28 -0.47
C VAL A 94 -5.49 9.17 -0.84
N ARG A 95 -4.26 8.73 -0.53
CA ARG A 95 -3.04 9.41 -0.96
C ARG A 95 -2.75 9.04 -2.40
N ILE A 96 -3.25 9.87 -3.33
CA ILE A 96 -3.32 9.55 -4.75
C ILE A 96 -1.95 9.20 -5.39
N ASN A 97 -0.86 9.71 -4.82
CA ASN A 97 0.48 9.47 -5.33
C ASN A 97 1.09 8.12 -4.89
N THR A 98 0.60 7.53 -3.82
CA THR A 98 1.13 6.27 -3.26
C THR A 98 0.11 5.14 -3.25
N ALA A 99 -1.17 5.46 -3.43
CA ALA A 99 -2.26 4.49 -3.42
C ALA A 99 -2.05 3.40 -4.51
N PRO A 100 -2.12 2.11 -4.14
CA PRO A 100 -2.08 1.02 -5.10
C PRO A 100 -3.39 0.92 -5.88
N PHE A 101 -3.36 0.12 -6.95
CA PHE A 101 -4.52 -0.12 -7.81
C PHE A 101 -5.79 -0.46 -7.02
N ALA A 102 -5.67 -1.39 -6.08
CA ALA A 102 -6.82 -1.88 -5.30
C ALA A 102 -7.47 -0.79 -4.45
N GLU A 103 -6.68 0.08 -3.82
CA GLU A 103 -7.17 1.20 -3.01
C GLU A 103 -7.90 2.25 -3.86
N VAL A 104 -7.26 2.73 -4.94
CA VAL A 104 -7.87 3.72 -5.84
C VAL A 104 -9.20 3.21 -6.39
N ARG A 105 -9.23 1.95 -6.85
CA ARG A 105 -10.42 1.34 -7.40
C ARG A 105 -11.54 1.19 -6.35
N ALA A 106 -11.23 0.64 -5.19
CA ALA A 106 -12.24 0.32 -4.18
C ALA A 106 -12.78 1.57 -3.48
N VAL A 107 -11.91 2.55 -3.19
CA VAL A 107 -12.27 3.70 -2.36
C VAL A 107 -12.79 4.88 -3.17
N LEU A 108 -12.20 5.14 -4.34
CA LEU A 108 -12.61 6.25 -5.22
C LEU A 108 -13.62 5.81 -6.32
N GLY A 109 -13.85 4.51 -6.47
CA GLY A 109 -14.77 4.00 -7.47
C GLY A 109 -14.30 4.15 -8.92
N PHE A 110 -13.01 4.40 -9.14
CA PHE A 110 -12.45 4.52 -10.48
C PHE A 110 -12.51 3.17 -11.21
N THR A 111 -12.76 3.21 -12.50
CA THR A 111 -12.74 2.03 -13.36
C THR A 111 -11.31 1.47 -13.50
N ILE A 112 -11.18 0.25 -13.98
CA ILE A 112 -9.87 -0.36 -14.26
C ILE A 112 -9.05 0.51 -15.23
N ALA A 113 -9.70 1.08 -16.25
CA ALA A 113 -9.05 1.94 -17.22
C ALA A 113 -8.54 3.25 -16.61
N GLU A 114 -9.34 3.91 -15.78
CA GLU A 114 -8.97 5.13 -15.07
C GLU A 114 -7.81 4.90 -14.11
N VAL A 115 -7.86 3.80 -13.33
CA VAL A 115 -6.76 3.48 -12.40
C VAL A 115 -5.47 3.19 -13.17
N ARG A 116 -5.52 2.43 -14.26
CA ARG A 116 -4.33 2.19 -15.09
C ARG A 116 -3.77 3.49 -15.66
N ALA A 117 -4.63 4.35 -16.21
CA ALA A 117 -4.21 5.64 -16.73
C ALA A 117 -3.52 6.51 -15.66
N LEU A 118 -4.06 6.53 -14.43
CA LEU A 118 -3.44 7.21 -13.29
C LEU A 118 -2.07 6.63 -12.94
N LEU A 119 -1.95 5.31 -12.86
CA LEU A 119 -0.69 4.66 -12.51
C LEU A 119 0.39 4.90 -13.59
N ASP A 120 0.01 4.75 -14.86
CA ASP A 120 0.89 5.05 -16.01
C ASP A 120 1.33 6.51 -16.04
N TYR A 121 0.41 7.43 -15.71
CA TYR A 121 0.72 8.85 -15.62
C TYR A 121 1.75 9.13 -14.53
N ARG A 122 1.56 8.58 -13.34
CA ARG A 122 2.51 8.73 -12.22
C ARG A 122 3.88 8.16 -12.55
N GLU A 123 3.93 7.03 -13.26
CA GLU A 123 5.19 6.42 -13.68
C GLU A 123 5.96 7.31 -14.67
N LYS A 124 5.25 7.95 -15.60
CA LYS A 124 5.84 8.78 -16.67
C LYS A 124 6.17 10.20 -16.25
N HIS A 125 5.34 10.79 -15.39
CA HIS A 125 5.38 12.23 -15.07
C HIS A 125 5.71 12.52 -13.60
N GLY A 126 5.79 11.50 -12.75
CA GLY A 126 6.01 11.63 -11.33
C GLY A 126 4.72 11.92 -10.54
N ALA A 127 4.89 12.43 -9.32
CA ALA A 127 3.79 12.71 -8.42
C ALA A 127 2.90 13.85 -8.90
N LEU A 128 1.59 13.66 -8.82
CA LEU A 128 0.59 14.71 -9.01
C LEU A 128 0.67 15.72 -7.85
N ARG A 129 0.56 17.00 -8.17
CA ARG A 129 0.69 18.09 -7.17
C ARG A 129 -0.63 18.72 -6.78
N SER A 130 -1.67 18.51 -7.59
CA SER A 130 -2.97 19.10 -7.37
C SER A 130 -4.10 18.34 -8.02
N PHE A 131 -5.32 18.68 -7.64
CA PHE A 131 -6.52 18.11 -8.24
C PHE A 131 -6.64 18.46 -9.74
N GLU A 132 -6.22 19.66 -10.14
CA GLU A 132 -6.20 20.09 -11.54
C GLU A 132 -5.24 19.25 -12.39
N GLU A 133 -4.13 18.76 -11.80
CA GLU A 133 -3.23 17.80 -12.47
C GLU A 133 -3.88 16.43 -12.61
N LEU A 134 -4.62 15.96 -11.61
CA LEU A 134 -5.40 14.73 -11.70
C LEU A 134 -6.41 14.78 -12.85
N LEU A 135 -7.10 15.89 -13.03
CA LEU A 135 -8.06 16.08 -14.13
C LEU A 135 -7.42 16.11 -15.52
N LYS A 136 -6.10 16.32 -15.61
CA LYS A 136 -5.36 16.26 -16.88
C LYS A 136 -4.91 14.85 -17.25
N VAL A 137 -5.04 13.87 -16.34
CA VAL A 137 -4.69 12.48 -16.63
C VAL A 137 -5.64 11.95 -17.71
N PRO A 138 -5.13 11.51 -18.88
CA PRO A 138 -5.97 11.05 -19.97
C PRO A 138 -6.83 9.85 -19.53
N GLY A 139 -8.14 9.95 -19.74
CA GLY A 139 -9.08 8.88 -19.42
C GLY A 139 -9.69 8.95 -18.01
N ILE A 140 -9.32 9.91 -17.19
CA ILE A 140 -10.02 10.18 -15.93
C ILE A 140 -11.35 10.89 -16.20
N ASP A 141 -12.43 10.37 -15.62
CA ASP A 141 -13.74 11.02 -15.61
C ASP A 141 -13.72 12.17 -14.59
N ALA A 142 -13.81 13.41 -15.12
CA ALA A 142 -13.74 14.62 -14.30
C ALA A 142 -14.88 14.72 -13.29
N ALA A 143 -16.10 14.31 -13.67
CA ALA A 143 -17.26 14.37 -12.77
C ALA A 143 -17.11 13.38 -11.61
N LYS A 144 -16.63 12.17 -11.90
CA LYS A 144 -16.33 11.16 -10.88
C LYS A 144 -15.21 11.62 -9.95
N ALA A 145 -14.12 12.17 -10.49
CA ALA A 145 -13.01 12.69 -9.70
C ALA A 145 -13.48 13.83 -8.78
N GLU A 146 -14.30 14.76 -9.27
CA GLU A 146 -14.85 15.87 -8.49
C GLU A 146 -15.73 15.36 -7.34
N ALA A 147 -16.56 14.34 -7.57
CA ALA A 147 -17.37 13.72 -6.55
C ALA A 147 -16.53 13.08 -5.41
N GLN A 148 -15.29 12.72 -5.66
CA GLN A 148 -14.37 12.13 -4.69
C GLN A 148 -13.30 13.11 -4.19
N LYS A 149 -13.37 14.38 -4.56
CA LYS A 149 -12.32 15.38 -4.30
C LYS A 149 -11.92 15.49 -2.82
N SER A 150 -12.88 15.48 -1.93
CA SER A 150 -12.64 15.56 -0.47
C SER A 150 -11.91 14.34 0.10
N ARG A 151 -11.93 13.22 -0.62
CA ARG A 151 -11.26 11.97 -0.24
C ARG A 151 -9.85 11.83 -0.86
N ILE A 152 -9.42 12.78 -1.69
CA ILE A 152 -8.14 12.71 -2.40
C ILE A 152 -7.15 13.69 -1.76
N VAL A 153 -5.95 13.19 -1.44
CA VAL A 153 -4.81 14.00 -1.00
C VAL A 153 -3.57 13.70 -1.86
N PHE A 154 -2.70 14.70 -2.03
CA PHE A 154 -1.53 14.70 -2.91
C PHE A 154 -0.21 14.60 -2.16
#